data_5825381d91d1747cc58d8fd30ed851f7
#
_entry.id   5825381d91d1747cc58d8fd30ed851f7
#
_cell.length_a   1.000
_cell.length_b   1.000
_cell.length_c   1.000
_cell.angle_alpha   90.00
_cell.angle_beta   90.00
_cell.angle_gamma   90.00
#
_symmetry.space_group_name_H-M   'P 1'
#
loop_
_entity.id
_entity.type
_entity.pdbx_description
1 polymer ?
#
loop_
_entity_poly.entity_id
_entity_poly.type
_entity_poly.pdbx_seq_one_letter_code
_entity_poly.pdbx_strand_id
1 'polypeptide(L)'
;RGADALVCECMAVRPDYQRVYQHQIINAGLTVITNVLEDHLDEMGPTTDQIAWAFADTIPYNGAVVIPDCEYTEYFKSVAEERGTRVFVADDSLISEEYLKQFDYRLFPHNCSVALAAADALGIDRETALSAMLKAHADPGALRFYDISLPKGDCCIVNAFAANEPSSSLDIWNIICSERPEQSANPIILMNCRPDRVDRTKQFVRDFFPKIPNAVIIAAGESTGNITKAEAHGRFPNADRYINLEKQSPEKVLETLKPLLPGRIVMCVGNIHGSGEPILHALLEYGRLPLPEPIFRERRKSRH
;
A
#
# COMPACT_ATOMS: atom_id res chain seq x y z
N ARG A 1 -10.79 7.77 28.49
CA ARG A 1 -10.35 9.10 28.96
C ARG A 1 -10.91 10.18 28.01
N GLY A 2 -12.24 10.23 27.81
CA GLY A 2 -12.90 11.25 27.01
C GLY A 2 -12.79 11.09 25.50
N ALA A 3 -12.56 9.88 25.00
CA ALA A 3 -12.69 9.58 23.57
C ALA A 3 -14.13 9.20 23.25
N ASP A 4 -14.69 9.77 22.19
CA ASP A 4 -16.07 9.51 21.76
C ASP A 4 -16.14 8.27 20.85
N ALA A 5 -15.05 7.94 20.17
CA ALA A 5 -14.92 6.80 19.28
C ALA A 5 -13.51 6.19 19.32
N LEU A 6 -13.41 4.90 19.00
CA LEU A 6 -12.17 4.18 18.74
C LEU A 6 -12.21 3.67 17.29
N VAL A 7 -11.23 4.07 16.51
CA VAL A 7 -10.97 3.50 15.17
C VAL A 7 -9.71 2.67 15.28
N CYS A 8 -9.78 1.39 14.92
CA CYS A 8 -8.64 0.48 15.01
C CYS A 8 -8.61 -0.49 13.83
N GLU A 9 -7.41 -0.81 13.39
CA GLU A 9 -7.18 -1.86 12.42
C GLU A 9 -7.27 -3.24 13.09
N CYS A 10 -7.86 -4.21 12.40
CA CYS A 10 -7.81 -5.61 12.81
C CYS A 10 -6.47 -6.20 12.36
N MET A 11 -5.51 -6.27 13.27
CA MET A 11 -4.19 -6.86 13.01
C MET A 11 -4.18 -8.39 13.01
N ALA A 12 -5.32 -9.03 13.29
CA ALA A 12 -5.45 -10.48 13.23
C ALA A 12 -5.52 -10.95 11.79
N VAL A 13 -4.64 -11.89 11.41
CA VAL A 13 -4.59 -12.46 10.06
C VAL A 13 -5.47 -13.71 9.98
N ARG A 14 -5.39 -14.60 10.98
CA ARG A 14 -6.14 -15.85 10.99
C ARG A 14 -7.65 -15.61 11.19
N PRO A 15 -8.52 -16.30 10.43
CA PRO A 15 -9.98 -16.11 10.50
C PRO A 15 -10.56 -16.28 11.91
N ASP A 16 -10.09 -17.28 12.66
CA ASP A 16 -10.52 -17.53 14.05
C ASP A 16 -10.13 -16.35 14.98
N TYR A 17 -8.96 -15.74 14.77
CA TYR A 17 -8.52 -14.58 15.54
C TYR A 17 -9.28 -13.31 15.15
N GLN A 18 -9.59 -13.11 13.87
CA GLN A 18 -10.42 -11.99 13.39
C GLN A 18 -11.81 -12.04 14.03
N ARG A 19 -12.43 -13.23 14.06
CA ARG A 19 -13.72 -13.44 14.70
C ARG A 19 -13.67 -13.16 16.20
N VAL A 20 -12.65 -13.68 16.93
CA VAL A 20 -12.47 -13.40 18.35
C VAL A 20 -12.23 -11.92 18.60
N TYR A 21 -11.38 -11.29 17.79
CA TYR A 21 -11.09 -9.85 17.87
C TYR A 21 -12.37 -9.02 17.75
N GLN A 22 -13.19 -9.30 16.72
CA GLN A 22 -14.44 -8.58 16.50
C GLN A 22 -15.47 -8.84 17.61
N HIS A 23 -15.78 -10.10 17.92
CA HIS A 23 -16.96 -10.44 18.70
C HIS A 23 -16.70 -10.62 20.21
N GLN A 24 -15.45 -10.72 20.64
CA GLN A 24 -15.09 -10.95 22.05
C GLN A 24 -14.21 -9.86 22.64
N ILE A 25 -13.41 -9.16 21.83
CA ILE A 25 -12.45 -8.16 22.32
C ILE A 25 -12.96 -6.74 22.05
N ILE A 26 -13.17 -6.37 20.79
CA ILE A 26 -13.54 -5.00 20.38
C ILE A 26 -15.05 -4.82 20.40
N ASN A 27 -15.79 -5.78 19.87
CA ASN A 27 -17.24 -5.71 19.69
C ASN A 27 -17.65 -4.42 18.98
N ALA A 28 -17.02 -4.15 17.82
CA ALA A 28 -17.22 -2.93 17.06
C ALA A 28 -18.66 -2.85 16.55
N GLY A 29 -19.30 -1.70 16.73
CA GLY A 29 -20.64 -1.44 16.17
C GLY A 29 -20.62 -1.13 14.68
N LEU A 30 -19.45 -0.77 14.12
CA LEU A 30 -19.20 -0.57 12.70
C LEU A 30 -17.93 -1.33 12.29
N THR A 31 -18.06 -2.23 11.33
CA THR A 31 -16.93 -2.87 10.64
C THR A 31 -16.76 -2.29 9.25
N VAL A 32 -15.53 -2.11 8.82
CA VAL A 32 -15.18 -1.64 7.47
C VAL A 32 -14.34 -2.72 6.79
N ILE A 33 -14.86 -3.32 5.73
CA ILE A 33 -14.13 -4.22 4.83
C ILE A 33 -13.66 -3.36 3.67
N THR A 34 -12.35 -3.15 3.57
CA THR A 34 -11.79 -2.20 2.60
C THR A 34 -11.73 -2.78 1.19
N ASN A 35 -11.31 -4.03 1.05
CA ASN A 35 -11.25 -4.77 -0.23
C ASN A 35 -11.17 -6.27 0.05
N VAL A 36 -11.26 -7.08 -1.01
CA VAL A 36 -11.01 -8.53 -0.98
C VAL A 36 -9.97 -8.84 -2.04
N LEU A 37 -8.70 -8.92 -1.63
CA LEU A 37 -7.55 -9.18 -2.48
C LEU A 37 -6.74 -10.35 -1.94
N GLU A 38 -5.91 -10.96 -2.80
CA GLU A 38 -5.00 -12.04 -2.39
C GLU A 38 -3.92 -11.50 -1.43
N ASP A 39 -4.14 -11.65 -0.13
CA ASP A 39 -3.16 -11.37 0.90
C ASP A 39 -3.22 -12.46 1.96
N HIS A 40 -2.08 -12.75 2.60
CA HIS A 40 -1.98 -13.78 3.66
C HIS A 40 -2.63 -15.13 3.30
N LEU A 41 -2.41 -15.61 2.06
CA LEU A 41 -3.01 -16.84 1.53
C LEU A 41 -2.66 -18.09 2.33
N ASP A 42 -1.52 -18.08 3.03
CA ASP A 42 -1.06 -19.13 3.93
C ASP A 42 -1.88 -19.24 5.22
N GLU A 43 -2.51 -18.16 5.66
CA GLU A 43 -3.28 -18.08 6.90
C GLU A 43 -4.80 -17.98 6.67
N MET A 44 -5.23 -17.16 5.70
CA MET A 44 -6.66 -16.94 5.39
C MET A 44 -7.24 -17.97 4.43
N GLY A 45 -6.40 -18.70 3.70
CA GLY A 45 -6.79 -19.69 2.71
C GLY A 45 -6.35 -19.31 1.29
N PRO A 46 -6.19 -20.31 0.39
CA PRO A 46 -5.55 -20.16 -0.91
C PRO A 46 -6.41 -19.42 -1.96
N THR A 47 -7.63 -19.00 -1.64
CA THR A 47 -8.53 -18.34 -2.58
C THR A 47 -9.14 -17.05 -2.00
N THR A 48 -9.53 -16.12 -2.88
CA THR A 48 -10.26 -14.90 -2.52
C THR A 48 -11.61 -15.21 -1.87
N ASP A 49 -12.27 -16.32 -2.22
CA ASP A 49 -13.50 -16.77 -1.56
C ASP A 49 -13.30 -16.99 -0.06
N GLN A 50 -12.18 -17.65 0.31
CA GLN A 50 -11.89 -17.93 1.72
C GLN A 50 -11.53 -16.64 2.48
N ILE A 51 -10.88 -15.69 1.82
CA ILE A 51 -10.64 -14.35 2.37
C ILE A 51 -11.96 -13.64 2.61
N ALA A 52 -12.87 -13.66 1.63
CA ALA A 52 -14.21 -13.08 1.77
C ALA A 52 -14.99 -13.71 2.92
N TRP A 53 -14.92 -15.04 3.09
CA TRP A 53 -15.56 -15.74 4.22
C TRP A 53 -14.98 -15.30 5.57
N ALA A 54 -13.65 -15.18 5.65
CA ALA A 54 -12.99 -14.70 6.86
C ALA A 54 -13.43 -13.27 7.22
N PHE A 55 -13.51 -12.38 6.24
CA PHE A 55 -13.97 -11.02 6.44
C PHE A 55 -15.46 -10.94 6.80
N ALA A 56 -16.31 -11.78 6.19
CA ALA A 56 -17.72 -11.86 6.54
C ALA A 56 -17.93 -12.25 8.02
N ASP A 57 -17.03 -13.04 8.60
CA ASP A 57 -17.07 -13.37 10.03
C ASP A 57 -16.88 -12.16 10.94
N THR A 58 -16.31 -11.06 10.44
CA THR A 58 -16.15 -9.82 11.22
C THR A 58 -17.35 -8.88 11.16
N ILE A 59 -18.38 -9.16 10.36
CA ILE A 59 -19.59 -8.36 10.30
C ILE A 59 -20.30 -8.41 11.68
N PRO A 60 -20.60 -7.27 12.31
CA PRO A 60 -21.21 -7.25 13.64
C PRO A 60 -22.65 -7.79 13.64
N TYR A 61 -23.20 -8.07 14.80
CA TYR A 61 -24.64 -8.30 14.99
C TYR A 61 -25.32 -7.00 15.37
N ASN A 62 -26.47 -6.70 14.73
CA ASN A 62 -27.29 -5.50 14.99
C ASN A 62 -26.50 -4.17 14.89
N GLY A 63 -25.47 -4.13 14.05
CA GLY A 63 -24.59 -2.99 13.86
C GLY A 63 -24.67 -2.36 12.46
N ALA A 64 -23.49 -2.00 11.94
CA ALA A 64 -23.31 -1.54 10.58
C ALA A 64 -22.04 -2.14 9.96
N VAL A 65 -22.03 -2.33 8.65
CA VAL A 65 -20.86 -2.73 7.89
C VAL A 65 -20.71 -1.89 6.63
N VAL A 66 -19.50 -1.42 6.38
CA VAL A 66 -19.10 -0.86 5.08
C VAL A 66 -18.43 -1.98 4.29
N ILE A 67 -18.85 -2.15 3.05
CA ILE A 67 -18.32 -3.16 2.15
C ILE A 67 -17.87 -2.54 0.82
N PRO A 68 -16.85 -3.11 0.15
CA PRO A 68 -16.50 -2.70 -1.21
C PRO A 68 -17.58 -3.10 -2.20
N ASP A 69 -17.68 -2.38 -3.33
CA ASP A 69 -18.42 -2.85 -4.50
C ASP A 69 -17.53 -3.82 -5.29
N CYS A 70 -17.78 -5.10 -5.15
CA CYS A 70 -16.98 -6.18 -5.72
C CYS A 70 -17.83 -7.45 -5.94
N GLU A 71 -17.23 -8.50 -6.45
CA GLU A 71 -17.91 -9.79 -6.70
C GLU A 71 -18.53 -10.42 -5.42
N TYR A 72 -18.07 -10.04 -4.23
CA TYR A 72 -18.57 -10.54 -2.94
C TYR A 72 -19.65 -9.64 -2.29
N THR A 73 -20.07 -8.55 -2.93
CA THR A 73 -21.03 -7.60 -2.40
C THR A 73 -22.34 -8.28 -1.94
N GLU A 74 -22.91 -9.14 -2.77
CA GLU A 74 -24.18 -9.81 -2.43
C GLU A 74 -24.00 -10.85 -1.32
N TYR A 75 -22.85 -11.51 -1.25
CA TYR A 75 -22.51 -12.40 -0.15
C TYR A 75 -22.42 -11.66 1.18
N PHE A 76 -21.73 -10.53 1.22
CA PHE A 76 -21.66 -9.70 2.44
C PHE A 76 -23.02 -9.15 2.86
N LYS A 77 -23.87 -8.76 1.90
CA LYS A 77 -25.24 -8.33 2.17
C LYS A 77 -26.07 -9.45 2.81
N SER A 78 -25.96 -10.69 2.30
CA SER A 78 -26.71 -11.82 2.87
C SER A 78 -26.29 -12.11 4.32
N VAL A 79 -24.98 -12.11 4.60
CA VAL A 79 -24.48 -12.30 5.98
C VAL A 79 -24.91 -11.15 6.90
N ALA A 80 -24.89 -9.92 6.41
CA ALA A 80 -25.34 -8.76 7.17
C ALA A 80 -26.83 -8.82 7.51
N GLU A 81 -27.66 -9.26 6.55
CA GLU A 81 -29.10 -9.46 6.74
C GLU A 81 -29.37 -10.50 7.84
N GLU A 82 -28.72 -11.66 7.79
CA GLU A 82 -28.80 -12.70 8.82
C GLU A 82 -28.42 -12.20 10.22
N ARG A 83 -27.51 -11.21 10.29
CA ARG A 83 -27.02 -10.60 11.54
C ARG A 83 -27.80 -9.35 11.96
N GLY A 84 -28.82 -8.94 11.21
CA GLY A 84 -29.58 -7.72 11.48
C GLY A 84 -28.73 -6.45 11.34
N THR A 85 -27.74 -6.45 10.46
CA THR A 85 -26.73 -5.40 10.31
C THR A 85 -27.00 -4.55 9.09
N ARG A 86 -26.92 -3.23 9.24
CA ARG A 86 -27.07 -2.27 8.13
C ARG A 86 -25.84 -2.32 7.24
N VAL A 87 -26.05 -2.28 5.92
CA VAL A 87 -24.99 -2.31 4.92
C VAL A 87 -24.82 -0.97 4.25
N PHE A 88 -23.58 -0.53 4.12
CA PHE A 88 -23.16 0.64 3.35
C PHE A 88 -22.16 0.18 2.30
N VAL A 89 -22.49 0.34 1.02
CA VAL A 89 -21.61 -0.05 -0.10
C VAL A 89 -20.79 1.17 -0.49
N ALA A 90 -19.47 1.01 -0.59
CA ALA A 90 -18.59 2.05 -1.10
C ALA A 90 -18.87 2.29 -2.59
N ASP A 91 -19.05 3.53 -2.99
CA ASP A 91 -19.34 3.95 -4.37
C ASP A 91 -18.26 4.89 -4.87
N ASP A 92 -17.36 4.37 -5.68
CA ASP A 92 -16.21 5.10 -6.23
C ASP A 92 -16.64 6.25 -7.16
N SER A 93 -17.83 6.17 -7.77
CA SER A 93 -18.37 7.23 -8.64
C SER A 93 -18.67 8.53 -7.90
N LEU A 94 -18.78 8.46 -6.58
CA LEU A 94 -18.98 9.64 -5.74
C LEU A 94 -17.70 10.47 -5.55
N ILE A 95 -16.54 9.97 -5.93
CA ILE A 95 -15.24 10.61 -5.72
C ILE A 95 -14.72 11.13 -7.05
N SER A 96 -14.66 12.47 -7.20
CA SER A 96 -14.17 13.07 -8.43
C SER A 96 -12.65 13.14 -8.51
N GLU A 97 -12.11 13.18 -9.73
CA GLU A 97 -10.67 13.38 -9.94
C GLU A 97 -10.20 14.74 -9.40
N GLU A 98 -11.04 15.78 -9.49
CA GLU A 98 -10.73 17.12 -8.96
C GLU A 98 -10.59 17.09 -7.44
N TYR A 99 -11.36 16.26 -6.76
CA TYR A 99 -11.23 16.06 -5.32
C TYR A 99 -9.91 15.34 -5.00
N LEU A 100 -9.57 14.26 -5.72
CA LEU A 100 -8.34 13.50 -5.51
C LEU A 100 -7.07 14.34 -5.75
N LYS A 101 -7.10 15.29 -6.69
CA LYS A 101 -5.99 16.23 -6.96
C LYS A 101 -5.67 17.19 -5.80
N GLN A 102 -6.53 17.31 -4.80
CA GLN A 102 -6.29 18.16 -3.64
C GLN A 102 -5.38 17.51 -2.58
N PHE A 103 -5.13 16.21 -2.68
CA PHE A 103 -4.18 15.53 -1.80
C PHE A 103 -2.74 15.73 -2.28
N ASP A 104 -1.80 15.81 -1.34
CA ASP A 104 -0.35 15.90 -1.62
C ASP A 104 0.28 14.54 -1.93
N TYR A 105 -0.55 13.49 -1.96
CA TYR A 105 -0.20 12.12 -2.33
C TYR A 105 -1.30 11.53 -3.22
N ARG A 106 -0.98 10.48 -3.95
CA ARG A 106 -1.95 9.88 -4.86
C ARG A 106 -2.84 8.89 -4.13
N LEU A 107 -4.13 9.14 -4.19
CA LEU A 107 -5.16 8.24 -3.70
C LEU A 107 -5.97 7.64 -4.86
N PHE A 108 -6.45 6.42 -4.64
CA PHE A 108 -7.45 5.82 -5.50
C PHE A 108 -8.85 6.20 -5.00
N PRO A 109 -9.85 6.39 -5.90
CA PRO A 109 -11.22 6.72 -5.53
C PRO A 109 -11.77 5.81 -4.43
N HIS A 110 -11.46 4.52 -4.52
CA HIS A 110 -11.90 3.48 -3.59
C HIS A 110 -11.55 3.78 -2.11
N ASN A 111 -10.36 4.28 -1.83
CA ASN A 111 -9.97 4.59 -0.45
C ASN A 111 -10.84 5.71 0.15
N CYS A 112 -11.22 6.69 -0.68
CA CYS A 112 -12.09 7.79 -0.26
C CYS A 112 -13.55 7.35 -0.16
N SER A 113 -14.04 6.51 -1.08
CA SER A 113 -15.43 6.04 -1.09
C SER A 113 -15.73 5.16 0.11
N VAL A 114 -14.80 4.27 0.49
CA VAL A 114 -14.90 3.46 1.72
C VAL A 114 -14.94 4.35 2.97
N ALA A 115 -14.09 5.36 3.05
CA ALA A 115 -14.09 6.30 4.17
C ALA A 115 -15.38 7.14 4.20
N LEU A 116 -15.90 7.55 3.04
CA LEU A 116 -17.16 8.27 2.91
C LEU A 116 -18.35 7.42 3.34
N ALA A 117 -18.40 6.14 2.94
CA ALA A 117 -19.43 5.20 3.37
C ALA A 117 -19.37 4.95 4.89
N ALA A 118 -18.17 4.92 5.48
CA ALA A 118 -18.02 4.83 6.94
C ALA A 118 -18.53 6.09 7.66
N ALA A 119 -18.30 7.27 7.10
CA ALA A 119 -18.83 8.53 7.62
C ALA A 119 -20.36 8.55 7.57
N ASP A 120 -20.95 8.10 6.45
CA ASP A 120 -22.40 7.98 6.30
C ASP A 120 -23.01 7.02 7.32
N ALA A 121 -22.38 5.85 7.54
CA ALA A 121 -22.78 4.89 8.56
C ALA A 121 -22.80 5.48 9.99
N LEU A 122 -21.93 6.45 10.26
CA LEU A 122 -21.81 7.19 11.52
C LEU A 122 -22.70 8.45 11.58
N GLY A 123 -23.42 8.78 10.51
CA GLY A 123 -24.26 9.99 10.45
C GLY A 123 -23.46 11.29 10.28
N ILE A 124 -22.23 11.21 9.79
CA ILE A 124 -21.39 12.37 9.47
C ILE A 124 -21.74 12.84 8.06
N ASP A 125 -22.07 14.11 7.90
CA ASP A 125 -22.40 14.65 6.60
C ASP A 125 -21.21 14.60 5.61
N ARG A 126 -21.55 14.49 4.33
CA ARG A 126 -20.58 14.30 3.25
C ARG A 126 -19.54 15.42 3.17
N GLU A 127 -19.93 16.67 3.33
CA GLU A 127 -19.03 17.83 3.20
C GLU A 127 -17.99 17.82 4.32
N THR A 128 -18.45 17.56 5.55
CA THR A 128 -17.58 17.39 6.71
C THR A 128 -16.59 16.23 6.50
N ALA A 129 -17.06 15.07 6.01
CA ALA A 129 -16.23 13.91 5.76
C ALA A 129 -15.13 14.19 4.71
N LEU A 130 -15.50 14.76 3.56
CA LEU A 130 -14.56 15.12 2.49
C LEU A 130 -13.55 16.17 2.96
N SER A 131 -13.99 17.20 3.69
CA SER A 131 -13.08 18.21 4.25
C SER A 131 -12.10 17.64 5.29
N ALA A 132 -12.56 16.66 6.08
CA ALA A 132 -11.72 16.00 7.09
C ALA A 132 -10.66 15.09 6.46
N MET A 133 -11.02 14.34 5.40
CA MET A 133 -10.08 13.48 4.68
C MET A 133 -8.89 14.26 4.10
N LEU A 134 -9.11 15.49 3.59
CA LEU A 134 -8.02 16.36 3.09
C LEU A 134 -7.03 16.79 4.18
N LYS A 135 -7.42 16.73 5.46
CA LYS A 135 -6.57 17.08 6.61
C LYS A 135 -5.92 15.88 7.27
N ALA A 136 -6.23 14.67 6.79
CA ALA A 136 -5.64 13.45 7.32
C ALA A 136 -4.16 13.35 6.94
N HIS A 137 -3.35 12.90 7.89
CA HIS A 137 -1.95 12.62 7.62
C HIS A 137 -1.81 11.34 6.81
N ALA A 138 -1.10 11.42 5.69
CA ALA A 138 -0.81 10.25 4.88
C ALA A 138 0.16 9.28 5.59
N ASP A 139 -0.02 8.00 5.33
CA ASP A 139 1.01 7.00 5.65
C ASP A 139 2.33 7.35 4.93
N PRO A 140 3.50 7.19 5.56
CA PRO A 140 4.80 7.42 4.92
C PRO A 140 5.03 6.59 3.66
N GLY A 141 4.39 5.42 3.57
CA GLY A 141 4.39 4.58 2.36
C GLY A 141 3.40 5.02 1.29
N ALA A 142 2.56 6.04 1.53
CA ALA A 142 1.57 6.51 0.58
C ALA A 142 2.18 6.85 -0.77
N LEU A 143 1.43 6.54 -1.83
CA LEU A 143 1.90 6.73 -3.21
C LEU A 143 2.19 8.20 -3.50
N ARG A 144 3.46 8.51 -3.72
CA ARG A 144 3.93 9.84 -4.11
C ARG A 144 4.90 9.78 -5.26
N PHE A 145 4.83 10.82 -6.10
CA PHE A 145 5.75 11.02 -7.21
C PHE A 145 6.63 12.22 -6.87
N TYR A 146 7.93 12.02 -6.87
CA TYR A 146 8.92 13.04 -6.56
C TYR A 146 9.79 13.29 -7.79
N ASP A 147 9.59 14.42 -8.45
CA ASP A 147 10.40 14.83 -9.60
C ASP A 147 11.69 15.49 -9.13
N ILE A 148 12.81 15.00 -9.58
CA ILE A 148 14.15 15.46 -9.24
C ILE A 148 14.84 15.94 -10.51
N SER A 149 15.24 17.21 -10.55
CA SER A 149 16.03 17.74 -11.63
C SER A 149 17.52 17.43 -11.45
N LEU A 150 18.09 16.70 -12.40
CA LEU A 150 19.49 16.32 -12.42
C LEU A 150 20.20 16.88 -13.64
N PRO A 151 21.52 17.15 -13.59
CA PRO A 151 22.26 17.75 -14.71
C PRO A 151 22.24 16.97 -16.03
N LYS A 152 21.95 15.66 -15.96
CA LYS A 152 21.95 14.75 -17.12
C LYS A 152 20.56 14.25 -17.53
N GLY A 153 19.50 14.86 -17.01
CA GLY A 153 18.11 14.50 -17.26
C GLY A 153 17.33 14.26 -15.96
N ASP A 154 16.07 14.69 -15.95
CA ASP A 154 15.21 14.59 -14.78
C ASP A 154 14.92 13.13 -14.45
N CYS A 155 14.73 12.88 -13.16
CA CYS A 155 14.38 11.57 -12.60
C CYS A 155 13.08 11.71 -11.80
N CYS A 156 12.26 10.66 -11.79
CA CYS A 156 11.11 10.59 -10.90
C CYS A 156 11.26 9.43 -9.93
N ILE A 157 11.13 9.71 -8.63
CA ILE A 157 11.07 8.69 -7.59
C ILE A 157 9.61 8.45 -7.25
N VAL A 158 9.16 7.21 -7.35
CA VAL A 158 7.81 6.79 -6.99
C VAL A 158 7.87 6.01 -5.69
N ASN A 159 7.36 6.60 -4.62
CA ASN A 159 7.13 5.89 -3.37
C ASN A 159 5.86 5.04 -3.51
N ALA A 160 6.02 3.75 -3.81
CA ALA A 160 4.93 2.79 -3.93
C ALA A 160 4.99 1.71 -2.83
N PHE A 161 5.65 1.99 -1.72
CA PHE A 161 5.84 1.02 -0.64
C PHE A 161 4.55 0.59 0.06
N ALA A 162 3.45 1.39 -0.02
CA ALA A 162 2.16 1.01 0.54
C ALA A 162 1.43 -0.03 -0.31
N ALA A 163 1.78 -0.20 -1.58
CA ALA A 163 1.29 -1.29 -2.41
C ALA A 163 1.98 -2.60 -2.01
N ASN A 164 1.34 -3.35 -1.15
CA ASN A 164 1.91 -4.53 -0.50
C ASN A 164 1.93 -5.78 -1.37
N GLU A 165 1.12 -5.83 -2.42
CA GLU A 165 0.97 -6.96 -3.32
C GLU A 165 1.30 -6.59 -4.78
N PRO A 166 1.63 -7.60 -5.61
CA PRO A 166 1.96 -7.42 -7.02
C PRO A 166 0.88 -6.73 -7.85
N SER A 167 -0.41 -7.03 -7.61
CA SER A 167 -1.54 -6.45 -8.34
C SER A 167 -1.59 -4.94 -8.21
N SER A 168 -1.66 -4.42 -6.99
CA SER A 168 -1.65 -2.97 -6.73
C SER A 168 -0.38 -2.28 -7.25
N SER A 169 0.77 -2.97 -7.16
CA SER A 169 2.02 -2.46 -7.73
C SER A 169 1.99 -2.41 -9.26
N LEU A 170 1.31 -3.36 -9.92
CA LEU A 170 1.11 -3.32 -11.37
C LEU A 170 0.15 -2.22 -11.80
N ASP A 171 -0.91 -1.96 -11.03
CA ASP A 171 -1.82 -0.85 -11.30
C ASP A 171 -1.08 0.49 -11.24
N ILE A 172 -0.22 0.68 -10.24
CA ILE A 172 0.66 1.85 -10.15
C ILE A 172 1.62 1.89 -11.37
N TRP A 173 2.19 0.76 -11.75
CA TRP A 173 3.06 0.67 -12.92
C TRP A 173 2.34 1.07 -14.22
N ASN A 174 1.11 0.62 -14.41
CA ASN A 174 0.29 0.99 -15.57
C ASN A 174 0.01 2.50 -15.62
N ILE A 175 -0.25 3.13 -14.47
CA ILE A 175 -0.38 4.59 -14.34
C ILE A 175 0.92 5.28 -14.74
N ILE A 176 2.06 4.79 -14.24
CA ILE A 176 3.39 5.32 -14.57
C ILE A 176 3.63 5.26 -16.09
N CYS A 177 3.35 4.12 -16.72
CA CYS A 177 3.51 3.95 -18.16
C CYS A 177 2.63 4.91 -18.97
N SER A 178 1.42 5.16 -18.52
CA SER A 178 0.48 6.08 -19.16
C SER A 178 0.90 7.54 -19.02
N GLU A 179 1.35 7.96 -17.85
CA GLU A 179 1.65 9.37 -17.56
C GLU A 179 3.09 9.78 -17.91
N ARG A 180 4.02 8.81 -17.88
CA ARG A 180 5.48 9.04 -18.02
C ARG A 180 6.14 8.03 -18.96
N PRO A 181 5.68 7.90 -20.21
CA PRO A 181 6.12 6.86 -21.14
C PRO A 181 7.63 6.88 -21.42
N GLU A 182 8.25 8.05 -21.50
CA GLU A 182 9.69 8.16 -21.76
C GLU A 182 10.52 7.67 -20.58
N GLN A 183 10.17 8.07 -19.35
CA GLN A 183 10.91 7.68 -18.15
C GLN A 183 10.66 6.21 -17.76
N SER A 184 9.51 5.64 -18.13
CA SER A 184 9.16 4.25 -17.88
C SER A 184 9.75 3.27 -18.90
N ALA A 185 10.35 3.74 -19.97
CA ALA A 185 10.95 2.87 -21.00
C ALA A 185 12.11 2.00 -20.45
N ASN A 186 12.86 2.52 -19.48
CA ASN A 186 13.98 1.84 -18.83
C ASN A 186 13.94 2.07 -17.30
N PRO A 187 12.98 1.50 -16.57
CA PRO A 187 12.76 1.84 -15.18
C PRO A 187 13.80 1.22 -14.25
N ILE A 188 13.90 1.78 -13.06
CA ILE A 188 14.59 1.16 -11.92
C ILE A 188 13.51 0.69 -10.95
N ILE A 189 13.49 -0.60 -10.63
CA ILE A 189 12.62 -1.16 -9.59
C ILE A 189 13.47 -1.43 -8.36
N LEU A 190 13.28 -0.63 -7.33
CA LEU A 190 13.95 -0.78 -6.05
C LEU A 190 13.04 -1.52 -5.08
N MET A 191 13.36 -2.77 -4.79
CA MET A 191 12.62 -3.57 -3.82
C MET A 191 13.33 -3.65 -2.48
N ASN A 192 12.66 -3.19 -1.42
CA ASN A 192 13.12 -3.42 -0.06
C ASN A 192 12.54 -4.73 0.49
N CYS A 193 13.43 -5.69 0.76
CA CYS A 193 13.10 -7.01 1.28
C CYS A 193 13.24 -7.06 2.81
N ARG A 194 12.39 -7.89 3.46
CA ARG A 194 12.44 -8.13 4.91
C ARG A 194 12.36 -9.62 5.22
N PRO A 195 13.03 -10.10 6.28
CA PRO A 195 13.02 -11.53 6.64
C PRO A 195 11.65 -12.02 7.15
N ASP A 196 10.82 -11.15 7.70
CA ASP A 196 9.45 -11.44 8.15
C ASP A 196 8.38 -11.31 7.04
N ARG A 197 8.79 -11.01 5.80
CA ARG A 197 7.93 -10.82 4.63
C ARG A 197 8.48 -11.53 3.39
N VAL A 198 9.04 -12.70 3.58
CA VAL A 198 9.64 -13.50 2.50
C VAL A 198 8.61 -13.89 1.43
N ASP A 199 7.36 -14.16 1.83
CA ASP A 199 6.31 -14.55 0.90
C ASP A 199 5.92 -13.40 -0.03
N ARG A 200 5.88 -12.17 0.47
CA ARG A 200 5.75 -10.97 -0.39
C ARG A 200 6.85 -10.92 -1.44
N THR A 201 8.11 -11.16 -1.06
CA THR A 201 9.22 -11.21 -2.01
C THR A 201 9.00 -12.28 -3.08
N LYS A 202 8.52 -13.47 -2.71
CA LYS A 202 8.19 -14.55 -3.67
C LYS A 202 7.05 -14.16 -4.63
N GLN A 203 6.01 -13.49 -4.14
CA GLN A 203 4.91 -12.99 -4.96
C GLN A 203 5.41 -11.98 -6.01
N PHE A 204 6.24 -11.00 -5.61
CA PHE A 204 6.84 -10.03 -6.55
C PHE A 204 7.74 -10.71 -7.59
N VAL A 205 8.50 -11.72 -7.20
CA VAL A 205 9.31 -12.55 -8.12
C VAL A 205 8.45 -13.26 -9.16
N ARG A 206 7.29 -13.77 -8.75
CA ARG A 206 6.39 -14.53 -9.62
C ARG A 206 5.54 -13.63 -10.50
N ASP A 207 4.96 -12.57 -9.94
CA ASP A 207 3.82 -11.88 -10.54
C ASP A 207 4.11 -10.43 -10.97
N PHE A 208 5.21 -9.81 -10.50
CA PHE A 208 5.54 -8.41 -10.79
C PHE A 208 6.75 -8.27 -11.72
N PHE A 209 7.94 -8.71 -11.29
CA PHE A 209 9.16 -8.48 -12.06
C PHE A 209 9.13 -8.99 -13.51
N PRO A 210 8.55 -10.17 -13.82
CA PRO A 210 8.48 -10.64 -15.21
C PRO A 210 7.66 -9.74 -16.14
N LYS A 211 6.79 -8.89 -15.59
CA LYS A 211 5.91 -8.00 -16.34
C LYS A 211 6.50 -6.59 -16.57
N ILE A 212 7.67 -6.30 -15.98
CA ILE A 212 8.31 -4.99 -16.12
C ILE A 212 9.48 -5.09 -17.10
N PRO A 213 9.31 -4.66 -18.34
CA PRO A 213 10.37 -4.76 -19.35
C PRO A 213 11.50 -3.76 -19.10
N ASN A 214 12.70 -4.10 -19.53
CA ASN A 214 13.89 -3.27 -19.50
C ASN A 214 14.27 -2.72 -18.11
N ALA A 215 13.76 -3.36 -17.04
CA ALA A 215 13.99 -2.89 -15.70
C ALA A 215 15.41 -3.17 -15.21
N VAL A 216 16.01 -2.20 -14.52
CA VAL A 216 17.11 -2.46 -13.59
C VAL A 216 16.46 -2.84 -12.26
N ILE A 217 16.52 -4.12 -11.89
CA ILE A 217 15.97 -4.62 -10.63
C ILE A 217 17.04 -4.49 -9.55
N ILE A 218 16.75 -3.75 -8.48
CA ILE A 218 17.62 -3.57 -7.33
C ILE A 218 16.94 -4.16 -6.10
N ALA A 219 17.57 -5.16 -5.49
CA ALA A 219 17.12 -5.74 -4.23
C ALA A 219 17.94 -5.18 -3.07
N ALA A 220 17.27 -4.52 -2.12
CA ALA A 220 17.86 -3.96 -0.91
C ALA A 220 17.19 -4.53 0.35
N GLY A 221 17.68 -4.15 1.53
CA GLY A 221 17.19 -4.66 2.80
C GLY A 221 17.80 -6.02 3.16
N GLU A 222 16.97 -6.93 3.66
CA GLU A 222 17.41 -8.25 4.09
C GLU A 222 16.60 -9.36 3.39
N SER A 223 17.17 -10.58 3.31
CA SER A 223 16.50 -11.75 2.70
C SER A 223 16.16 -11.60 1.20
N THR A 224 17.10 -11.05 0.42
CA THR A 224 16.98 -10.88 -1.04
C THR A 224 17.14 -12.19 -1.83
N GLY A 225 17.50 -13.28 -1.17
CA GLY A 225 17.90 -14.55 -1.79
C GLY A 225 16.89 -15.16 -2.77
N ASN A 226 15.57 -14.89 -2.61
CA ASN A 226 14.55 -15.36 -3.55
C ASN A 226 14.66 -14.64 -4.90
N ILE A 227 14.97 -13.34 -4.90
CA ILE A 227 15.17 -12.56 -6.14
C ILE A 227 16.45 -13.03 -6.82
N THR A 228 17.56 -13.17 -6.06
CA THR A 228 18.86 -13.65 -6.56
C THR A 228 18.74 -15.04 -7.21
N LYS A 229 18.01 -15.97 -6.57
CA LYS A 229 17.77 -17.30 -7.14
C LYS A 229 16.93 -17.23 -8.41
N ALA A 230 15.88 -16.41 -8.43
CA ALA A 230 15.02 -16.26 -9.57
C ALA A 230 15.77 -15.68 -10.79
N GLU A 231 16.61 -14.68 -10.56
CA GLU A 231 17.47 -14.09 -11.60
C GLU A 231 18.43 -15.15 -12.16
N ALA A 232 19.14 -15.89 -11.30
CA ALA A 232 20.05 -16.96 -11.70
C ALA A 232 19.37 -18.08 -12.52
N HIS A 233 18.05 -18.24 -12.38
CA HIS A 233 17.23 -19.16 -13.15
C HIS A 233 16.55 -18.53 -14.37
N GLY A 234 16.91 -17.28 -14.73
CA GLY A 234 16.36 -16.58 -15.90
C GLY A 234 14.88 -16.24 -15.80
N ARG A 235 14.36 -16.05 -14.57
CA ARG A 235 12.94 -15.71 -14.33
C ARG A 235 12.57 -14.28 -14.74
N PHE A 236 13.54 -13.43 -15.03
CA PHE A 236 13.35 -12.03 -15.45
C PHE A 236 13.92 -11.82 -16.86
N PRO A 237 13.41 -12.51 -17.90
CA PRO A 237 14.02 -12.51 -19.23
C PRO A 237 13.99 -11.13 -19.90
N ASN A 238 13.10 -10.25 -19.45
CA ASN A 238 12.93 -8.91 -19.99
C ASN A 238 13.62 -7.82 -19.15
N ALA A 239 14.27 -8.19 -18.04
CA ALA A 239 15.02 -7.23 -17.23
C ALA A 239 16.36 -6.88 -17.91
N ASP A 240 16.76 -5.60 -17.83
CA ASP A 240 18.07 -5.15 -18.29
C ASP A 240 19.18 -5.67 -17.37
N ARG A 241 19.00 -5.55 -16.07
CA ARG A 241 20.01 -5.95 -15.07
C ARG A 241 19.40 -6.21 -13.70
N TYR A 242 20.05 -7.08 -12.95
CA TYR A 242 19.83 -7.28 -11.52
C TYR A 242 21.03 -6.81 -10.69
N ILE A 243 20.79 -6.10 -9.58
CA ILE A 243 21.79 -5.64 -8.62
C ILE A 243 21.34 -6.04 -7.22
N ASN A 244 22.15 -6.84 -6.54
CA ASN A 244 21.90 -7.21 -5.16
C ASN A 244 22.66 -6.27 -4.21
N LEU A 245 21.92 -5.56 -3.37
CA LEU A 245 22.40 -4.65 -2.33
C LEU A 245 21.91 -5.10 -0.94
N GLU A 246 21.83 -6.41 -0.72
CA GLU A 246 21.46 -6.97 0.57
C GLU A 246 22.35 -6.43 1.69
N LYS A 247 21.71 -5.95 2.77
CA LYS A 247 22.39 -5.41 3.97
C LYS A 247 23.33 -4.23 3.70
N GLN A 248 23.22 -3.58 2.55
CA GLN A 248 23.98 -2.35 2.30
C GLN A 248 23.30 -1.15 2.97
N SER A 249 24.12 -0.16 3.36
CA SER A 249 23.62 1.08 3.95
C SER A 249 22.83 1.91 2.91
N PRO A 250 21.93 2.81 3.34
CA PRO A 250 21.21 3.71 2.45
C PRO A 250 22.13 4.54 1.56
N GLU A 251 23.29 4.98 2.08
CA GLU A 251 24.29 5.76 1.34
C GLU A 251 24.88 4.92 0.21
N LYS A 252 25.17 3.62 0.49
CA LYS A 252 25.73 2.70 -0.52
C LYS A 252 24.69 2.40 -1.62
N VAL A 253 23.42 2.25 -1.24
CA VAL A 253 22.30 2.10 -2.19
C VAL A 253 22.20 3.35 -3.07
N LEU A 254 22.22 4.54 -2.48
CA LEU A 254 22.20 5.81 -3.20
C LEU A 254 23.39 5.95 -4.15
N GLU A 255 24.61 5.66 -3.71
CA GLU A 255 25.81 5.72 -4.57
C GLU A 255 25.68 4.81 -5.81
N THR A 256 25.06 3.65 -5.63
CA THR A 256 24.82 2.71 -6.74
C THR A 256 23.73 3.24 -7.70
N LEU A 257 22.73 3.92 -7.17
CA LEU A 257 21.62 4.49 -7.94
C LEU A 257 21.99 5.75 -8.71
N LYS A 258 22.79 6.67 -8.14
CA LYS A 258 23.15 7.97 -8.71
C LYS A 258 23.48 7.94 -10.21
N PRO A 259 24.35 7.04 -10.72
CA PRO A 259 24.68 7.00 -12.15
C PRO A 259 23.55 6.49 -13.04
N LEU A 260 22.53 5.85 -12.44
CA LEU A 260 21.39 5.25 -13.16
C LEU A 260 20.17 6.16 -13.22
N LEU A 261 20.06 7.16 -12.33
CA LEU A 261 18.87 8.01 -12.17
C LEU A 261 18.50 8.86 -13.41
N PRO A 262 19.46 9.51 -14.14
CA PRO A 262 19.10 10.46 -15.17
C PRO A 262 18.18 9.88 -16.25
N GLY A 263 17.05 10.57 -16.50
CA GLY A 263 16.07 10.20 -17.50
C GLY A 263 15.19 9.02 -17.15
N ARG A 264 15.26 8.51 -15.91
CA ARG A 264 14.55 7.28 -15.48
C ARG A 264 13.56 7.53 -14.37
N ILE A 265 12.67 6.57 -14.20
CA ILE A 265 11.83 6.45 -13.00
C ILE A 265 12.42 5.42 -12.06
N VAL A 266 12.33 5.69 -10.76
CA VAL A 266 12.66 4.74 -9.69
C VAL A 266 11.37 4.40 -8.96
N MET A 267 10.85 3.21 -9.17
CA MET A 267 9.69 2.73 -8.44
C MET A 267 10.14 1.93 -7.21
N CYS A 268 9.83 2.45 -6.03
CA CYS A 268 10.15 1.82 -4.75
C CYS A 268 9.00 0.91 -4.34
N VAL A 269 9.26 -0.40 -4.19
CA VAL A 269 8.25 -1.44 -3.88
C VAL A 269 8.68 -2.33 -2.72
N GLY A 270 7.75 -3.16 -2.22
CA GLY A 270 7.99 -4.11 -1.14
C GLY A 270 7.59 -3.52 0.20
N ASN A 271 8.53 -3.21 1.07
CA ASN A 271 8.23 -2.74 2.42
C ASN A 271 8.85 -1.37 2.68
N ILE A 272 8.07 -0.42 3.25
CA ILE A 272 8.63 0.88 3.69
C ILE A 272 9.52 0.70 4.92
N HIS A 273 9.13 -0.17 5.86
CA HIS A 273 9.85 -0.39 7.11
C HIS A 273 11.19 -1.12 6.90
N GLY A 274 12.09 -0.98 7.87
CA GLY A 274 13.45 -1.48 7.78
C GLY A 274 14.33 -0.53 6.96
N SER A 275 14.94 -0.99 5.87
CA SER A 275 15.81 -0.18 5.03
C SER A 275 15.06 0.72 4.03
N GLY A 276 13.75 0.53 3.81
CA GLY A 276 12.99 1.26 2.79
C GLY A 276 12.90 2.76 3.06
N GLU A 277 12.48 3.15 4.26
CA GLU A 277 12.37 4.55 4.66
C GLU A 277 13.72 5.29 4.64
N PRO A 278 14.81 4.77 5.24
CA PRO A 278 16.13 5.40 5.12
C PRO A 278 16.65 5.54 3.69
N ILE A 279 16.39 4.55 2.83
CA ILE A 279 16.78 4.63 1.40
C ILE A 279 15.98 5.71 0.67
N LEU A 280 14.66 5.77 0.90
CA LEU A 280 13.81 6.81 0.33
C LEU A 280 14.27 8.20 0.78
N HIS A 281 14.55 8.39 2.06
CA HIS A 281 15.07 9.64 2.60
C HIS A 281 16.38 10.04 1.91
N ALA A 282 17.33 9.13 1.76
CA ALA A 282 18.60 9.42 1.09
C ALA A 282 18.40 9.86 -0.37
N LEU A 283 17.43 9.26 -1.09
CA LEU A 283 17.06 9.66 -2.45
C LEU A 283 16.46 11.06 -2.49
N LEU A 284 15.53 11.37 -1.58
CA LEU A 284 14.86 12.67 -1.51
C LEU A 284 15.85 13.79 -1.10
N GLU A 285 16.70 13.53 -0.12
CA GLU A 285 17.78 14.48 0.28
C GLU A 285 18.74 14.75 -0.89
N TYR A 286 19.11 13.73 -1.65
CA TYR A 286 19.92 13.91 -2.85
C TYR A 286 19.23 14.80 -3.87
N GLY A 287 17.91 14.66 -4.04
CA GLY A 287 17.06 15.52 -4.86
C GLY A 287 16.74 16.89 -4.24
N ARG A 288 17.16 17.16 -3.00
CA ARG A 288 16.80 18.36 -2.22
C ARG A 288 15.29 18.55 -2.06
N LEU A 289 14.56 17.45 -1.96
CA LEU A 289 13.11 17.42 -1.78
C LEU A 289 12.73 17.32 -0.29
N PRO A 290 11.55 17.83 0.10
CA PRO A 290 11.06 17.68 1.47
C PRO A 290 10.86 16.21 1.81
N LEU A 291 11.28 15.83 3.02
CA LEU A 291 11.07 14.50 3.55
C LEU A 291 9.61 14.31 3.96
N PRO A 292 9.01 13.12 3.78
CA PRO A 292 7.71 12.81 4.34
C PRO A 292 7.75 12.92 5.88
N GLU A 293 6.62 13.31 6.48
CA GLU A 293 6.56 13.36 7.95
C GLU A 293 6.75 11.96 8.56
N PRO A 294 7.54 11.84 9.64
CA PRO A 294 7.77 10.54 10.29
C PRO A 294 6.48 10.03 10.97
N ILE A 295 6.28 8.70 10.95
CA ILE A 295 5.11 8.00 11.52
C ILE A 295 4.93 8.30 13.02
N PHE A 296 6.02 8.49 13.75
CA PHE A 296 6.02 8.81 15.17
C PHE A 296 6.74 10.14 15.41
N ARG A 297 5.97 11.18 15.78
CA ARG A 297 6.57 12.29 16.54
C ARG A 297 7.01 11.70 17.87
N GLU A 298 8.29 11.54 18.12
CA GLU A 298 8.80 11.34 19.47
C GLU A 298 8.20 12.44 20.33
N ARG A 299 7.34 12.04 21.30
CA ARG A 299 6.90 13.00 22.31
C ARG A 299 8.16 13.48 23.02
N ARG A 300 8.65 14.66 22.65
CA ARG A 300 9.65 15.36 23.45
C ARG A 300 9.10 15.38 24.87
N LYS A 301 9.71 14.58 25.74
CA LYS A 301 9.49 14.69 27.18
C LYS A 301 9.91 16.09 27.56
N SER A 302 8.94 17.01 27.66
CA SER A 302 9.16 18.25 28.42
C SER A 302 9.44 17.82 29.85
N ARG A 303 10.70 17.81 30.21
CA ARG A 303 11.12 17.82 31.61
C ARG A 303 10.77 19.20 32.14
N HIS A 304 9.78 19.24 33.00
CA HIS A 304 9.65 20.24 34.08
C HIS A 304 9.33 19.48 35.35
#